data_0d268ff986c9b8dffa0efc987676f4fa
#
_entry.id   0d268ff986c9b8dffa0efc987676f4fa
#
_cell.length_a   1.000
_cell.length_b   1.000
_cell.length_c   1.000
_cell.angle_alpha   90.00
_cell.angle_beta   90.00
_cell.angle_gamma   90.00
#
_symmetry.space_group_name_H-M   'P 1'
#
loop_
_entity.id
_entity.type
_entity.pdbx_description
1 polymer ?
#
loop_
_entity_poly.entity_id
_entity_poly.type
_entity_poly.pdbx_seq_one_letter_code
_entity_poly.pdbx_strand_id
1 'polypeptide(L)'
;MARAIEQIERDIVALEETVQAIATELHSAYTIYLTALGQAVRQQLILASYHLCTQGYPKGFLSLPFSQRQQLQQDIRKLGQNAAAQLLAHIKTEEKDESQEPEDRSIRTEVRIFNSLSAPAALASNPMDLAQWQQNLEQAIASTLKMAARETNRLLQQAGILPSKLPPPVLEVALEASEASGEAVAGSPPNLLNLVIETENHQESGESSVTHIIAIKLRLSEIEFADATVRAGRNQIRNLEVKARSLLREYLKKQQEREVAEAEAAWRASWFDE
;
A
#
# COMPACT_ATOMS: atom_id res chain seq x y z
N MET A 1 8.01 45.23 14.69
CA MET A 1 8.45 43.85 14.86
C MET A 1 7.37 42.93 15.38
N ALA A 2 6.78 43.19 16.56
CA ALA A 2 5.65 42.39 17.04
C ALA A 2 4.57 42.19 15.96
N ARG A 3 4.18 43.23 15.20
CA ARG A 3 3.24 43.15 14.07
C ARG A 3 3.69 42.23 12.92
N ALA A 4 5.01 42.07 12.69
CA ALA A 4 5.54 41.19 11.67
C ALA A 4 5.41 39.70 12.08
N ILE A 5 5.70 39.39 13.34
CA ILE A 5 5.55 38.04 13.92
C ILE A 5 4.06 37.67 13.94
N GLU A 6 3.18 38.53 14.42
CA GLU A 6 1.74 38.30 14.40
C GLU A 6 1.16 38.09 12.99
N GLN A 7 1.76 38.73 11.97
CA GLN A 7 1.33 38.50 10.58
C GLN A 7 1.78 37.11 10.08
N ILE A 8 3.02 36.72 10.40
CA ILE A 8 3.54 35.40 10.04
C ILE A 8 2.71 34.29 10.73
N GLU A 9 2.37 34.49 12.00
CA GLU A 9 1.51 33.53 12.73
C GLU A 9 0.12 33.41 12.08
N ARG A 10 -0.49 34.52 11.68
CA ARG A 10 -1.77 34.48 10.93
C ARG A 10 -1.65 33.77 9.59
N ASP A 11 -0.56 33.98 8.86
CA ASP A 11 -0.31 33.28 7.61
C ASP A 11 -0.14 31.76 7.84
N ILE A 12 0.52 31.35 8.92
CA ILE A 12 0.66 29.92 9.32
C ILE A 12 -0.71 29.29 9.62
N VAL A 13 -1.54 29.96 10.42
CA VAL A 13 -2.89 29.48 10.75
C VAL A 13 -3.74 29.35 9.48
N ALA A 14 -3.70 30.31 8.56
CA ALA A 14 -4.41 30.23 7.29
C ALA A 14 -3.94 29.05 6.41
N LEU A 15 -2.62 28.73 6.43
CA LEU A 15 -2.08 27.56 5.76
C LEU A 15 -2.57 26.26 6.42
N GLU A 16 -2.60 26.20 7.75
CA GLU A 16 -3.13 25.04 8.49
C GLU A 16 -4.61 24.75 8.19
N GLU A 17 -5.45 25.81 8.11
CA GLU A 17 -6.84 25.67 7.67
C GLU A 17 -6.95 25.12 6.23
N THR A 18 -6.09 25.59 5.33
CA THR A 18 -6.04 25.12 3.95
C THR A 18 -5.58 23.67 3.87
N VAL A 19 -4.61 23.27 4.70
CA VAL A 19 -4.14 21.88 4.83
C VAL A 19 -5.26 20.97 5.30
N GLN A 20 -6.04 21.40 6.29
CA GLN A 20 -7.17 20.63 6.80
C GLN A 20 -8.26 20.42 5.74
N ALA A 21 -8.54 21.43 4.90
CA ALA A 21 -9.45 21.29 3.78
C ALA A 21 -8.94 20.25 2.76
N ILE A 22 -7.66 20.33 2.36
CA ILE A 22 -7.05 19.35 1.45
C ILE A 22 -7.00 17.95 2.09
N ALA A 23 -6.74 17.83 3.38
CA ALA A 23 -6.76 16.56 4.09
C ALA A 23 -8.14 15.88 4.00
N THR A 24 -9.21 16.66 4.15
CA THR A 24 -10.58 16.16 3.99
C THR A 24 -10.88 15.72 2.56
N GLU A 25 -10.44 16.49 1.55
CA GLU A 25 -10.60 16.13 0.14
C GLU A 25 -9.80 14.86 -0.19
N LEU A 26 -8.55 14.73 0.32
CA LEU A 26 -7.72 13.54 0.14
C LEU A 26 -8.35 12.30 0.77
N HIS A 27 -8.87 12.42 1.99
CA HIS A 27 -9.55 11.32 2.66
C HIS A 27 -10.76 10.83 1.84
N SER A 28 -11.58 11.74 1.33
CA SER A 28 -12.70 11.42 0.45
C SER A 28 -12.25 10.76 -0.86
N ALA A 29 -11.21 11.31 -1.50
CA ALA A 29 -10.64 10.77 -2.73
C ALA A 29 -10.08 9.36 -2.53
N TYR A 30 -9.35 9.11 -1.44
CA TYR A 30 -8.85 7.77 -1.10
C TYR A 30 -9.97 6.79 -0.78
N THR A 31 -11.05 7.23 -0.12
CA THR A 31 -12.21 6.36 0.15
C THR A 31 -12.85 5.86 -1.15
N ILE A 32 -13.07 6.75 -2.12
CA ILE A 32 -13.60 6.40 -3.44
C ILE A 32 -12.62 5.49 -4.19
N TYR A 33 -11.34 5.87 -4.20
CA TYR A 33 -10.28 5.12 -4.86
C TYR A 33 -10.14 3.70 -4.29
N LEU A 34 -10.07 3.53 -2.97
CA LEU A 34 -9.90 2.23 -2.32
C LEU A 34 -11.14 1.33 -2.50
N THR A 35 -12.32 1.91 -2.59
CA THR A 35 -13.55 1.17 -2.94
C THR A 35 -13.44 0.58 -4.35
N ALA A 36 -13.06 1.39 -5.32
CA ALA A 36 -12.86 0.95 -6.69
C ALA A 36 -11.69 -0.05 -6.81
N LEU A 37 -10.55 0.25 -6.16
CA LEU A 37 -9.37 -0.61 -6.12
C LEU A 37 -9.69 -1.99 -5.54
N GLY A 38 -10.46 -2.07 -4.44
CA GLY A 38 -10.86 -3.33 -3.85
C GLY A 38 -11.66 -4.22 -4.81
N GLN A 39 -12.57 -3.63 -5.59
CA GLN A 39 -13.30 -4.35 -6.64
C GLN A 39 -12.37 -4.81 -7.77
N ALA A 40 -11.47 -3.94 -8.23
CA ALA A 40 -10.51 -4.25 -9.27
C ALA A 40 -9.53 -5.34 -8.83
N VAL A 41 -9.00 -5.29 -7.61
CA VAL A 41 -8.13 -6.32 -7.03
C VAL A 41 -8.82 -7.69 -7.04
N ARG A 42 -10.08 -7.74 -6.61
CA ARG A 42 -10.87 -8.98 -6.64
C ARG A 42 -10.99 -9.55 -8.04
N GLN A 43 -11.26 -8.72 -9.04
CA GLN A 43 -11.38 -9.14 -10.44
C GLN A 43 -10.03 -9.61 -11.01
N GLN A 44 -8.97 -8.84 -10.74
CA GLN A 44 -7.63 -9.16 -11.24
C GLN A 44 -7.06 -10.42 -10.59
N LEU A 45 -7.35 -10.66 -9.31
CA LEU A 45 -6.95 -11.89 -8.63
C LEU A 45 -7.59 -13.13 -9.24
N ILE A 46 -8.91 -13.06 -9.55
CA ILE A 46 -9.63 -14.13 -10.23
C ILE A 46 -9.06 -14.37 -11.63
N LEU A 47 -8.79 -13.28 -12.38
CA LEU A 47 -8.27 -13.35 -13.74
C LEU A 47 -6.84 -13.93 -13.76
N ALA A 48 -5.96 -13.47 -12.88
CA ALA A 48 -4.61 -14.01 -12.75
C ALA A 48 -4.62 -15.50 -12.38
N SER A 49 -5.48 -15.88 -11.44
CA SER A 49 -5.66 -17.30 -11.08
C SER A 49 -6.19 -18.15 -12.23
N TYR A 50 -7.13 -17.60 -13.01
CA TYR A 50 -7.62 -18.26 -14.22
C TYR A 50 -6.50 -18.51 -15.23
N HIS A 51 -5.72 -17.48 -15.57
CA HIS A 51 -4.60 -17.62 -16.50
C HIS A 51 -3.54 -18.60 -15.97
N LEU A 52 -3.22 -18.53 -14.70
CA LEU A 52 -2.27 -19.45 -14.08
C LEU A 52 -2.75 -20.91 -14.16
N CYS A 53 -4.00 -21.18 -13.82
CA CYS A 53 -4.57 -22.53 -13.85
C CYS A 53 -4.76 -23.09 -15.27
N THR A 54 -5.09 -22.24 -16.25
CA THR A 54 -5.47 -22.69 -17.60
C THR A 54 -4.31 -22.65 -18.59
N GLN A 55 -3.41 -21.67 -18.45
CA GLN A 55 -2.28 -21.48 -19.38
C GLN A 55 -0.95 -21.87 -18.74
N GLY A 56 -0.75 -21.55 -17.45
CA GLY A 56 0.48 -21.87 -16.75
C GLY A 56 0.57 -23.34 -16.35
N TYR A 57 -0.45 -23.86 -15.67
CA TYR A 57 -0.46 -25.22 -15.11
C TYR A 57 -1.74 -26.01 -15.43
N PRO A 58 -2.10 -26.20 -16.71
CA PRO A 58 -3.36 -26.86 -17.08
C PRO A 58 -3.43 -28.32 -16.59
N LYS A 59 -2.33 -29.05 -16.62
CA LYS A 59 -2.28 -30.45 -16.15
C LYS A 59 -2.54 -30.53 -14.63
N GLY A 60 -1.94 -29.65 -13.83
CA GLY A 60 -2.15 -29.58 -12.39
C GLY A 60 -3.61 -29.26 -12.05
N PHE A 61 -4.21 -28.30 -12.73
CA PHE A 61 -5.61 -27.95 -12.52
C PHE A 61 -6.59 -29.06 -12.96
N LEU A 62 -6.32 -29.73 -14.08
CA LEU A 62 -7.17 -30.83 -14.57
C LEU A 62 -7.07 -32.10 -13.73
N SER A 63 -5.95 -32.30 -13.00
CA SER A 63 -5.80 -33.46 -12.11
C SER A 63 -6.68 -33.36 -10.84
N LEU A 64 -7.15 -32.15 -10.48
CA LEU A 64 -8.02 -31.98 -9.33
C LEU A 64 -9.42 -32.52 -9.58
N PRO A 65 -10.05 -33.16 -8.58
CA PRO A 65 -11.49 -33.49 -8.62
C PRO A 65 -12.35 -32.22 -8.75
N PHE A 66 -13.54 -32.34 -9.32
CA PHE A 66 -14.45 -31.20 -9.53
C PHE A 66 -14.73 -30.43 -8.26
N SER A 67 -14.97 -31.12 -7.13
CA SER A 67 -15.20 -30.48 -5.82
C SER A 67 -14.02 -29.64 -5.34
N GLN A 68 -12.78 -30.10 -5.54
CA GLN A 68 -11.57 -29.36 -5.17
C GLN A 68 -11.37 -28.13 -6.06
N ARG A 69 -11.64 -28.24 -7.37
CA ARG A 69 -11.63 -27.07 -8.28
C ARG A 69 -12.64 -26.01 -7.84
N GLN A 70 -13.84 -26.44 -7.46
CA GLN A 70 -14.89 -25.53 -6.99
C GLN A 70 -14.50 -24.86 -5.66
N GLN A 71 -13.94 -25.64 -4.73
CA GLN A 71 -13.47 -25.12 -3.45
C GLN A 71 -12.35 -24.10 -3.63
N LEU A 72 -11.35 -24.39 -4.45
CA LEU A 72 -10.25 -23.47 -4.77
C LEU A 72 -10.78 -22.15 -5.34
N GLN A 73 -11.71 -22.20 -6.29
CA GLN A 73 -12.31 -20.98 -6.85
C GLN A 73 -13.07 -20.16 -5.80
N GLN A 74 -13.75 -20.83 -4.86
CA GLN A 74 -14.44 -20.14 -3.74
C GLN A 74 -13.44 -19.48 -2.80
N ASP A 75 -12.34 -20.16 -2.47
CA ASP A 75 -11.32 -19.62 -1.56
C ASP A 75 -10.57 -18.45 -2.18
N ILE A 76 -10.25 -18.47 -3.48
CA ILE A 76 -9.70 -17.33 -4.21
C ILE A 76 -10.67 -16.12 -4.17
N ARG A 77 -11.99 -16.37 -4.37
CA ARG A 77 -12.99 -15.29 -4.27
C ARG A 77 -13.06 -14.69 -2.87
N LYS A 78 -12.97 -15.51 -1.81
CA LYS A 78 -12.93 -15.04 -0.41
C LYS A 78 -11.68 -14.22 -0.15
N LEU A 79 -10.50 -14.65 -0.64
CA LEU A 79 -9.27 -13.86 -0.52
C LEU A 79 -9.40 -12.50 -1.19
N GLY A 80 -9.97 -12.42 -2.39
CA GLY A 80 -10.23 -11.15 -3.05
C GLY A 80 -11.21 -10.25 -2.28
N GLN A 81 -12.23 -10.82 -1.63
CA GLN A 81 -13.16 -10.08 -0.76
C GLN A 81 -12.45 -9.56 0.50
N ASN A 82 -11.62 -10.40 1.12
CA ASN A 82 -10.85 -10.01 2.30
C ASN A 82 -9.85 -8.89 1.98
N ALA A 83 -9.14 -8.99 0.85
CA ALA A 83 -8.24 -7.93 0.40
C ALA A 83 -8.98 -6.60 0.17
N ALA A 84 -10.16 -6.63 -0.45
CA ALA A 84 -10.99 -5.44 -0.62
C ALA A 84 -11.44 -4.84 0.71
N ALA A 85 -11.83 -5.67 1.68
CA ALA A 85 -12.21 -5.23 3.02
C ALA A 85 -11.02 -4.62 3.78
N GLN A 86 -9.83 -5.22 3.68
CA GLN A 86 -8.59 -4.70 4.28
C GLN A 86 -8.20 -3.34 3.69
N LEU A 87 -8.27 -3.17 2.36
CA LEU A 87 -8.01 -1.89 1.72
C LEU A 87 -8.90 -0.78 2.27
N LEU A 88 -10.19 -1.05 2.46
CA LEU A 88 -11.13 -0.09 3.05
C LEU A 88 -10.90 0.14 4.55
N ALA A 89 -10.43 -0.88 5.28
CA ALA A 89 -10.14 -0.75 6.71
C ALA A 89 -9.00 0.24 6.99
N HIS A 90 -8.05 0.41 6.05
CA HIS A 90 -6.94 1.36 6.21
C HIS A 90 -7.38 2.82 6.27
N ILE A 91 -8.58 3.16 5.79
CA ILE A 91 -9.08 4.53 5.79
C ILE A 91 -10.25 4.74 6.75
N LYS A 92 -10.92 3.67 7.18
CA LYS A 92 -11.97 3.76 8.18
C LYS A 92 -11.32 4.00 9.54
N THR A 93 -11.57 5.16 10.12
CA THR A 93 -11.35 5.37 11.56
C THR A 93 -12.31 4.45 12.29
N GLU A 94 -11.82 3.54 13.12
CA GLU A 94 -12.66 2.93 14.13
C GLU A 94 -13.13 4.08 15.03
N GLU A 95 -14.42 4.42 14.96
CA GLU A 95 -15.09 5.11 16.05
C GLU A 95 -14.93 4.19 17.27
N LYS A 96 -13.98 4.51 18.13
CA LYS A 96 -13.84 3.84 19.41
C LYS A 96 -15.13 4.10 20.17
N ASP A 97 -15.94 3.07 20.27
CA ASP A 97 -16.94 2.94 21.32
C ASP A 97 -16.19 2.97 22.67
N GLU A 98 -16.27 4.08 23.38
CA GLU A 98 -15.57 4.35 24.66
C GLU A 98 -16.10 3.49 25.84
N SER A 99 -16.83 2.41 25.58
CA SER A 99 -17.57 1.67 26.62
C SER A 99 -17.05 0.28 26.97
N GLN A 100 -15.82 -0.12 26.61
CA GLN A 100 -15.25 -1.37 27.16
C GLN A 100 -13.75 -1.28 27.39
N GLU A 101 -13.34 -1.07 28.63
CA GLU A 101 -12.01 -1.47 29.13
C GLU A 101 -11.95 -2.99 29.29
N PRO A 102 -10.97 -3.67 28.70
CA PRO A 102 -10.48 -4.93 29.23
C PRO A 102 -9.03 -4.81 29.67
N GLU A 103 -8.82 -5.16 30.92
CA GLU A 103 -7.54 -5.45 31.53
C GLU A 103 -6.92 -6.68 30.85
N ASP A 104 -5.98 -6.50 29.90
CA ASP A 104 -4.86 -7.42 29.70
C ASP A 104 -3.71 -6.76 28.96
N ARG A 105 -2.56 -6.66 29.62
CA ARG A 105 -1.43 -5.81 29.25
C ARG A 105 -0.32 -6.49 28.44
N SER A 106 -0.43 -7.75 28.03
CA SER A 106 0.74 -8.50 27.53
C SER A 106 0.82 -8.80 26.02
N ILE A 107 -0.18 -8.42 25.20
CA ILE A 107 -0.16 -8.66 23.72
C ILE A 107 -0.13 -7.36 22.91
N ARG A 108 0.17 -6.23 23.56
CA ARG A 108 -0.06 -4.89 23.00
C ARG A 108 1.07 -4.32 22.13
N THR A 109 2.21 -4.98 22.00
CA THR A 109 3.38 -4.33 21.35
C THR A 109 3.37 -4.46 19.83
N GLU A 110 2.90 -5.58 19.27
CA GLU A 110 2.89 -5.77 17.81
C GLU A 110 1.67 -5.17 17.11
N VAL A 111 0.53 -5.07 17.79
CA VAL A 111 -0.70 -4.47 17.25
C VAL A 111 -0.62 -2.93 17.19
N ARG A 112 0.24 -2.31 17.99
CA ARG A 112 0.39 -0.84 18.04
C ARG A 112 1.04 -0.24 16.80
N ILE A 113 1.83 -0.99 16.04
CA ILE A 113 2.46 -0.49 14.81
C ILE A 113 1.44 -0.35 13.68
N PHE A 114 0.41 -1.20 13.65
CA PHE A 114 -0.68 -1.12 12.67
C PHE A 114 -1.77 -0.09 13.00
N ASN A 115 -1.96 0.22 14.29
CA ASN A 115 -3.00 1.19 14.72
C ASN A 115 -2.59 2.66 14.58
N SER A 116 -1.35 2.98 14.23
CA SER A 116 -0.94 4.38 14.02
C SER A 116 -1.38 4.95 12.65
N LEU A 117 -2.00 4.14 11.79
CA LEU A 117 -2.59 4.58 10.51
C LEU A 117 -3.93 5.32 10.68
N SER A 118 -4.50 5.29 11.88
CA SER A 118 -5.88 5.70 12.16
C SER A 118 -6.03 7.13 12.68
N ALA A 119 -5.07 8.04 12.43
CA ALA A 119 -5.40 9.45 12.59
C ALA A 119 -6.18 9.89 11.34
N PRO A 120 -7.49 10.23 11.43
CA PRO A 120 -8.21 10.72 10.27
C PRO A 120 -7.50 11.96 9.74
N ALA A 121 -7.54 12.13 8.42
CA ALA A 121 -7.07 13.35 7.76
C ALA A 121 -7.64 14.64 8.40
N ALA A 122 -8.76 14.55 9.11
CA ALA A 122 -9.38 15.61 9.89
C ALA A 122 -8.53 16.09 11.09
N LEU A 123 -7.52 15.33 11.53
CA LEU A 123 -6.60 15.72 12.62
C LEU A 123 -5.24 16.21 12.09
N ALA A 124 -4.97 16.13 10.79
CA ALA A 124 -3.75 16.67 10.21
C ALA A 124 -3.86 18.19 10.05
N SER A 125 -3.62 18.92 11.12
CA SER A 125 -3.44 20.39 11.05
C SER A 125 -2.08 20.80 10.46
N ASN A 126 -1.14 19.85 10.38
CA ASN A 126 0.22 20.06 9.90
C ASN A 126 0.43 19.36 8.54
N PRO A 127 0.99 20.03 7.51
CA PRO A 127 1.29 19.43 6.22
C PRO A 127 2.25 18.23 6.28
N MET A 128 3.13 18.18 7.29
CA MET A 128 4.05 17.04 7.50
C MET A 128 3.29 15.78 7.89
N ASP A 129 2.32 15.91 8.80
CA ASP A 129 1.49 14.79 9.26
C ASP A 129 0.63 14.24 8.13
N LEU A 130 0.11 15.14 7.27
CA LEU A 130 -0.63 14.75 6.07
C LEU A 130 0.24 13.95 5.09
N ALA A 131 1.47 14.38 4.85
CA ALA A 131 2.41 13.68 3.98
C ALA A 131 2.78 12.29 4.54
N GLN A 132 3.01 12.19 5.86
CA GLN A 132 3.30 10.94 6.54
C GLN A 132 2.10 9.98 6.48
N TRP A 133 0.89 10.48 6.74
CA TRP A 133 -0.34 9.69 6.62
C TRP A 133 -0.50 9.11 5.20
N GLN A 134 -0.29 9.93 4.17
CA GLN A 134 -0.33 9.49 2.79
C GLN A 134 0.69 8.37 2.50
N GLN A 135 1.93 8.56 2.91
CA GLN A 135 2.99 7.57 2.71
C GLN A 135 2.65 6.24 3.39
N ASN A 136 2.15 6.30 4.62
CA ASN A 136 1.74 5.12 5.37
C ASN A 136 0.58 4.39 4.67
N LEU A 137 -0.41 5.13 4.14
CA LEU A 137 -1.54 4.56 3.43
C LEU A 137 -1.10 3.87 2.12
N GLU A 138 -0.23 4.49 1.32
CA GLU A 138 0.33 3.87 0.11
C GLU A 138 1.12 2.60 0.42
N GLN A 139 1.88 2.60 1.51
CA GLN A 139 2.60 1.40 1.97
C GLN A 139 1.64 0.30 2.42
N ALA A 140 0.56 0.64 3.11
CA ALA A 140 -0.48 -0.31 3.52
C ALA A 140 -1.21 -0.92 2.31
N ILE A 141 -1.49 -0.14 1.26
CA ILE A 141 -2.04 -0.62 0.00
C ILE A 141 -1.10 -1.65 -0.64
N ALA A 142 0.17 -1.30 -0.79
CA ALA A 142 1.18 -2.20 -1.38
C ALA A 142 1.31 -3.51 -0.57
N SER A 143 1.33 -3.41 0.75
CA SER A 143 1.38 -4.57 1.65
C SER A 143 0.15 -5.48 1.50
N THR A 144 -1.05 -4.91 1.41
CA THR A 144 -2.31 -5.67 1.21
C THR A 144 -2.29 -6.43 -0.12
N LEU A 145 -1.83 -5.80 -1.22
CA LEU A 145 -1.70 -6.48 -2.51
C LEU A 145 -0.69 -7.63 -2.46
N LYS A 146 0.46 -7.40 -1.81
CA LYS A 146 1.50 -8.42 -1.62
C LYS A 146 0.96 -9.61 -0.82
N MET A 147 0.24 -9.35 0.27
CA MET A 147 -0.37 -10.41 1.09
C MET A 147 -1.43 -11.20 0.31
N ALA A 148 -2.31 -10.53 -0.44
CA ALA A 148 -3.32 -11.19 -1.26
C ALA A 148 -2.70 -12.11 -2.33
N ALA A 149 -1.65 -11.65 -3.01
CA ALA A 149 -0.91 -12.47 -3.97
C ALA A 149 -0.24 -13.67 -3.31
N ARG A 150 0.40 -13.46 -2.16
CA ARG A 150 1.08 -14.51 -1.37
C ARG A 150 0.11 -15.61 -0.93
N GLU A 151 -1.01 -15.23 -0.33
CA GLU A 151 -2.00 -16.20 0.14
C GLU A 151 -2.62 -16.96 -1.03
N THR A 152 -2.82 -16.31 -2.18
CA THR A 152 -3.32 -16.99 -3.38
C THR A 152 -2.30 -18.00 -3.92
N ASN A 153 -1.03 -17.64 -4.00
CA ASN A 153 0.04 -18.57 -4.41
C ASN A 153 0.14 -19.75 -3.44
N ARG A 154 -0.03 -19.52 -2.14
CA ARG A 154 -0.05 -20.58 -1.12
C ARG A 154 -1.23 -21.55 -1.34
N LEU A 155 -2.44 -21.05 -1.59
CA LEU A 155 -3.59 -21.91 -1.92
C LEU A 155 -3.34 -22.75 -3.17
N LEU A 156 -2.78 -22.15 -4.22
CA LEU A 156 -2.45 -22.85 -5.46
C LEU A 156 -1.37 -23.92 -5.26
N GLN A 157 -0.42 -23.67 -4.37
CA GLN A 157 0.62 -24.63 -3.99
C GLN A 157 0.03 -25.79 -3.14
N GLN A 158 -0.84 -25.48 -2.19
CA GLN A 158 -1.55 -26.49 -1.37
C GLN A 158 -2.46 -27.38 -2.22
N ALA A 159 -3.08 -26.81 -3.27
CA ALA A 159 -3.85 -27.55 -4.24
C ALA A 159 -2.99 -28.41 -5.20
N GLY A 160 -1.66 -28.32 -5.14
CA GLY A 160 -0.75 -29.06 -6.02
C GLY A 160 -0.68 -28.54 -7.45
N ILE A 161 -1.19 -27.33 -7.71
CA ILE A 161 -1.10 -26.66 -9.02
C ILE A 161 0.28 -26.05 -9.20
N LEU A 162 0.74 -25.26 -8.23
CA LEU A 162 2.10 -24.74 -8.20
C LEU A 162 3.08 -25.81 -7.68
N PRO A 163 4.30 -25.90 -8.24
CA PRO A 163 5.30 -26.87 -7.79
C PRO A 163 5.62 -26.70 -6.30
N SER A 164 5.48 -27.77 -5.52
CA SER A 164 5.81 -27.78 -4.09
C SER A 164 7.34 -27.81 -3.80
N LYS A 165 8.14 -28.01 -4.84
CA LYS A 165 9.62 -28.06 -4.73
C LYS A 165 10.27 -26.72 -4.37
N LEU A 166 9.54 -25.60 -4.46
CA LEU A 166 10.01 -24.30 -4.02
C LEU A 166 9.51 -24.03 -2.61
N PRO A 167 10.40 -23.91 -1.63
CA PRO A 167 10.03 -23.40 -0.32
C PRO A 167 9.35 -22.02 -0.47
N PRO A 168 8.26 -21.74 0.25
CA PRO A 168 7.59 -20.43 0.20
C PRO A 168 8.56 -19.23 0.33
N PRO A 169 9.61 -19.29 1.18
CA PRO A 169 10.58 -18.20 1.27
C PRO A 169 11.34 -17.91 -0.03
N VAL A 170 11.65 -18.94 -0.82
CA VAL A 170 12.40 -18.76 -2.09
C VAL A 170 11.53 -18.07 -3.13
N LEU A 171 10.25 -18.43 -3.18
CA LEU A 171 9.28 -17.74 -4.06
C LEU A 171 9.13 -16.27 -3.66
N GLU A 172 9.10 -15.97 -2.35
CA GLU A 172 9.00 -14.60 -1.84
C GLU A 172 10.23 -13.76 -2.20
N VAL A 173 11.43 -14.29 -1.96
CA VAL A 173 12.69 -13.60 -2.33
C VAL A 173 12.76 -13.35 -3.84
N ALA A 174 12.34 -14.31 -4.65
CA ALA A 174 12.31 -14.15 -6.11
C ALA A 174 11.25 -13.12 -6.55
N LEU A 175 10.09 -13.04 -5.88
CA LEU A 175 9.07 -12.03 -6.10
C LEU A 175 9.59 -10.63 -5.70
N GLU A 176 10.34 -10.51 -4.62
CA GLU A 176 10.97 -9.25 -4.17
C GLU A 176 12.10 -8.81 -5.11
N ALA A 177 12.99 -9.73 -5.50
CA ALA A 177 14.08 -9.44 -6.44
C ALA A 177 13.56 -8.94 -7.79
N SER A 178 12.42 -9.46 -8.26
CA SER A 178 11.76 -8.99 -9.49
C SER A 178 11.14 -7.60 -9.37
N GLU A 179 10.96 -7.06 -8.16
CA GLU A 179 10.57 -5.66 -7.96
C GLU A 179 11.71 -4.70 -8.26
N ALA A 180 12.93 -5.09 -7.89
CA ALA A 180 14.13 -4.30 -8.12
C ALA A 180 14.55 -4.25 -9.59
N SER A 181 14.28 -5.31 -10.38
CA SER A 181 14.69 -5.39 -11.78
C SER A 181 13.74 -4.70 -12.78
N GLY A 182 12.53 -4.35 -12.37
CA GLY A 182 11.56 -3.63 -13.24
C GLY A 182 11.13 -4.40 -14.51
N GLU A 183 11.54 -5.64 -14.69
CA GLU A 183 11.26 -6.44 -15.88
C GLU A 183 9.81 -6.94 -15.90
N ALA A 184 8.95 -6.16 -16.56
CA ALA A 184 7.75 -6.70 -17.14
C ALA A 184 8.16 -7.50 -18.38
N VAL A 185 8.12 -8.82 -18.33
CA VAL A 185 8.33 -9.63 -19.54
C VAL A 185 7.20 -9.32 -20.50
N ALA A 186 7.54 -8.64 -21.59
CA ALA A 186 6.58 -8.27 -22.63
C ALA A 186 5.86 -9.54 -23.12
N GLY A 187 4.52 -9.58 -23.00
CA GLY A 187 3.68 -10.71 -23.44
C GLY A 187 3.16 -11.62 -22.34
N SER A 188 3.53 -11.43 -21.08
CA SER A 188 2.88 -12.14 -19.95
C SER A 188 1.48 -11.58 -19.67
N PRO A 189 0.50 -12.43 -19.30
CA PRO A 189 -0.77 -11.94 -18.78
C PRO A 189 -0.56 -11.02 -17.56
N PRO A 190 -1.41 -10.01 -17.36
CA PRO A 190 -1.27 -9.07 -16.27
C PRO A 190 -1.32 -9.78 -14.90
N ASN A 191 -0.61 -9.21 -13.92
CA ASN A 191 -0.53 -9.73 -12.55
C ASN A 191 0.05 -11.16 -12.42
N LEU A 192 0.78 -11.62 -13.43
CA LEU A 192 1.59 -12.84 -13.40
C LEU A 192 3.07 -12.51 -13.55
N LEU A 193 3.89 -13.29 -12.88
CA LEU A 193 5.35 -13.21 -12.96
C LEU A 193 5.89 -14.57 -13.41
N ASN A 194 6.74 -14.56 -14.45
CA ASN A 194 7.51 -15.72 -14.89
C ASN A 194 8.88 -15.66 -14.22
N LEU A 195 9.19 -16.68 -13.43
CA LEU A 195 10.47 -16.85 -12.77
C LEU A 195 11.23 -18.00 -13.43
N VAL A 196 12.51 -17.80 -13.67
CA VAL A 196 13.44 -18.84 -14.10
C VAL A 196 14.37 -19.11 -12.92
N ILE A 197 14.27 -20.32 -12.36
CA ILE A 197 15.08 -20.73 -11.21
C ILE A 197 16.04 -21.82 -11.68
N GLU A 198 17.34 -21.54 -11.57
CA GLU A 198 18.38 -22.54 -11.74
C GLU A 198 18.64 -23.24 -10.41
N THR A 199 18.39 -24.54 -10.36
CA THR A 199 18.72 -25.36 -9.20
C THR A 199 19.90 -26.23 -9.52
N GLU A 200 21.02 -26.01 -8.82
CA GLU A 200 22.16 -26.93 -8.84
C GLU A 200 21.83 -28.16 -8.00
N ASN A 201 21.68 -29.31 -8.66
CA ASN A 201 21.58 -30.60 -7.96
C ASN A 201 22.96 -31.00 -7.47
N HIS A 202 23.20 -30.95 -6.17
CA HIS A 202 24.43 -31.40 -5.51
C HIS A 202 24.56 -32.92 -5.43
N GLN A 203 23.71 -33.70 -6.09
CA GLN A 203 23.84 -35.15 -6.16
C GLN A 203 24.01 -35.60 -7.62
N GLU A 204 25.25 -35.99 -7.91
CA GLU A 204 25.71 -36.82 -9.05
C GLU A 204 25.20 -36.42 -10.46
N SER A 205 26.05 -35.72 -11.14
CA SER A 205 26.02 -35.20 -12.52
C SER A 205 25.65 -33.71 -12.60
N GLY A 206 26.62 -32.88 -12.97
CA GLY A 206 26.55 -31.42 -13.06
C GLY A 206 25.56 -30.88 -14.12
N GLU A 207 24.31 -31.31 -14.11
CA GLU A 207 23.22 -30.75 -14.90
C GLU A 207 22.45 -29.76 -14.05
N SER A 208 22.65 -28.47 -14.31
CA SER A 208 21.77 -27.42 -13.80
C SER A 208 20.37 -27.60 -14.40
N SER A 209 19.38 -27.86 -13.57
CA SER A 209 18.00 -27.90 -14.04
C SER A 209 17.36 -26.51 -13.96
N VAL A 210 17.01 -25.97 -15.11
CA VAL A 210 16.26 -24.71 -15.23
C VAL A 210 14.78 -25.00 -15.06
N THR A 211 14.18 -24.45 -14.02
CA THR A 211 12.74 -24.60 -13.76
C THR A 211 12.03 -23.27 -14.01
N HIS A 212 11.07 -23.25 -14.93
CA HIS A 212 10.19 -22.12 -15.17
C HIS A 212 9.02 -22.15 -14.20
N ILE A 213 8.80 -21.08 -13.49
CA ILE A 213 7.69 -20.93 -12.52
C ILE A 213 6.89 -19.69 -12.85
N ILE A 214 5.58 -19.87 -12.93
CA ILE A 214 4.63 -18.77 -13.07
C ILE A 214 3.94 -18.60 -11.72
N ALA A 215 3.95 -17.38 -11.18
CA ALA A 215 3.31 -17.06 -9.92
C ALA A 215 2.47 -15.79 -10.04
N ILE A 216 1.48 -15.64 -9.15
CA ILE A 216 0.66 -14.43 -9.07
C ILE A 216 1.46 -13.34 -8.35
N LYS A 217 1.56 -12.17 -8.98
CA LYS A 217 2.11 -10.94 -8.42
C LYS A 217 1.18 -9.78 -8.78
N LEU A 218 0.41 -9.31 -7.81
CA LEU A 218 -0.48 -8.17 -8.01
C LEU A 218 0.34 -6.87 -8.08
N ARG A 219 0.30 -6.20 -9.22
CA ARG A 219 0.96 -4.92 -9.44
C ARG A 219 -0.07 -3.81 -9.48
N LEU A 220 0.08 -2.84 -8.57
CA LEU A 220 -0.85 -1.71 -8.48
C LEU A 220 -1.00 -0.98 -9.83
N SER A 221 0.10 -0.74 -10.52
CA SER A 221 0.11 -0.08 -11.82
C SER A 221 -0.69 -0.84 -12.90
N GLU A 222 -0.64 -2.16 -12.92
CA GLU A 222 -1.39 -2.98 -13.86
C GLU A 222 -2.89 -2.97 -13.53
N ILE A 223 -3.24 -2.98 -12.23
CA ILE A 223 -4.62 -2.89 -11.76
C ILE A 223 -5.21 -1.52 -12.10
N GLU A 224 -4.49 -0.43 -11.84
CA GLU A 224 -4.89 0.93 -12.19
C GLU A 224 -5.04 1.13 -13.70
N PHE A 225 -4.17 0.50 -14.49
CA PHE A 225 -4.26 0.55 -15.95
C PHE A 225 -5.48 -0.20 -16.48
N ALA A 226 -5.81 -1.35 -15.88
CA ALA A 226 -6.91 -2.20 -16.33
C ALA A 226 -8.30 -1.61 -16.01
N ASP A 227 -8.43 -0.77 -14.97
CA ASP A 227 -9.71 -0.20 -14.52
C ASP A 227 -9.71 1.33 -14.63
N ALA A 228 -10.64 1.85 -15.46
CA ALA A 228 -10.77 3.29 -15.71
C ALA A 228 -11.20 4.07 -14.45
N THR A 229 -12.01 3.47 -13.57
CA THR A 229 -12.50 4.11 -12.34
C THR A 229 -11.36 4.23 -11.33
N VAL A 230 -10.57 3.18 -11.17
CA VAL A 230 -9.37 3.19 -10.32
C VAL A 230 -8.37 4.24 -10.81
N ARG A 231 -8.11 4.27 -12.12
CA ARG A 231 -7.23 5.26 -12.74
C ARG A 231 -7.71 6.69 -12.54
N ALA A 232 -9.02 6.94 -12.68
CA ALA A 232 -9.60 8.26 -12.43
C ALA A 232 -9.41 8.69 -10.97
N GLY A 233 -9.67 7.80 -10.00
CA GLY A 233 -9.43 8.04 -8.58
C GLY A 233 -7.96 8.35 -8.27
N ARG A 234 -7.02 7.58 -8.86
CA ARG A 234 -5.58 7.84 -8.72
C ARG A 234 -5.18 9.21 -9.26
N ASN A 235 -5.73 9.62 -10.39
CA ASN A 235 -5.45 10.95 -10.96
C ASN A 235 -5.97 12.07 -10.06
N GLN A 236 -7.13 11.89 -9.43
CA GLN A 236 -7.66 12.86 -8.46
C GLN A 236 -6.73 12.98 -7.25
N ILE A 237 -6.27 11.86 -6.70
CA ILE A 237 -5.30 11.83 -5.59
C ILE A 237 -4.03 12.57 -5.97
N ARG A 238 -3.43 12.27 -7.14
CA ARG A 238 -2.22 12.96 -7.63
C ARG A 238 -2.38 14.47 -7.74
N ASN A 239 -3.54 14.94 -8.19
CA ASN A 239 -3.82 16.38 -8.25
C ASN A 239 -3.84 17.03 -6.86
N LEU A 240 -4.42 16.35 -5.87
CA LEU A 240 -4.44 16.81 -4.48
C LEU A 240 -3.05 16.75 -3.83
N GLU A 241 -2.25 15.72 -4.15
CA GLU A 241 -0.85 15.61 -3.70
C GLU A 241 0.01 16.79 -4.17
N VAL A 242 -0.16 17.22 -5.42
CA VAL A 242 0.57 18.39 -5.93
C VAL A 242 0.24 19.63 -5.13
N LYS A 243 -1.04 19.85 -4.80
CA LYS A 243 -1.47 20.97 -3.95
C LYS A 243 -0.89 20.85 -2.53
N ALA A 244 -0.98 19.66 -1.92
CA ALA A 244 -0.44 19.41 -0.57
C ALA A 244 1.07 19.65 -0.50
N ARG A 245 1.85 19.23 -1.51
CA ARG A 245 3.29 19.49 -1.59
C ARG A 245 3.63 20.98 -1.75
N SER A 246 2.78 21.75 -2.42
CA SER A 246 2.97 23.20 -2.53
C SER A 246 2.76 23.86 -1.17
N LEU A 247 1.69 23.51 -0.46
CA LEU A 247 1.41 24.01 0.87
C LEU A 247 2.50 23.64 1.88
N LEU A 248 3.04 22.43 1.81
CA LEU A 248 4.15 22.00 2.67
C LEU A 248 5.36 22.93 2.51
N ARG A 249 5.71 23.29 1.27
CA ARG A 249 6.84 24.20 0.99
C ARG A 249 6.59 25.61 1.54
N GLU A 250 5.37 26.12 1.37
CA GLU A 250 4.98 27.43 1.90
C GLU A 250 4.98 27.44 3.42
N TYR A 251 4.45 26.38 4.04
CA TYR A 251 4.43 26.22 5.49
C TYR A 251 5.85 26.21 6.09
N LEU A 252 6.75 25.40 5.53
CA LEU A 252 8.14 25.32 5.98
C LEU A 252 8.86 26.68 5.83
N LYS A 253 8.60 27.41 4.75
CA LYS A 253 9.13 28.75 4.55
C LYS A 253 8.63 29.72 5.62
N LYS A 254 7.32 29.70 5.94
CA LYS A 254 6.74 30.55 6.98
C LYS A 254 7.23 30.20 8.38
N GLN A 255 7.43 28.93 8.68
CA GLN A 255 8.05 28.49 9.93
C GLN A 255 9.47 29.05 10.06
N GLN A 256 10.28 28.98 9.02
CA GLN A 256 11.62 29.55 9.00
C GLN A 256 11.60 31.07 9.14
N GLU A 257 10.69 31.80 8.47
CA GLU A 257 10.50 33.24 8.61
C GLU A 257 10.15 33.60 10.06
N ARG A 258 9.32 32.81 10.76
CA ARG A 258 8.98 33.00 12.17
C ARG A 258 10.19 32.82 13.06
N GLU A 259 10.94 31.71 12.90
CA GLU A 259 12.14 31.44 13.69
C GLU A 259 13.19 32.56 13.56
N VAL A 260 13.39 33.07 12.36
CA VAL A 260 14.31 34.22 12.13
C VAL A 260 13.82 35.47 12.83
N ALA A 261 12.53 35.79 12.70
CA ALA A 261 11.94 36.97 13.34
C ALA A 261 11.99 36.90 14.88
N GLU A 262 11.74 35.73 15.45
CA GLU A 262 11.85 35.44 16.88
C GLU A 262 13.32 35.58 17.35
N ALA A 263 14.29 35.03 16.61
CA ALA A 263 15.71 35.13 16.92
C ALA A 263 16.20 36.58 16.86
N GLU A 264 15.78 37.36 15.85
CA GLU A 264 16.08 38.77 15.76
C GLU A 264 15.49 39.60 16.92
N ALA A 265 14.26 39.27 17.34
CA ALA A 265 13.62 39.91 18.47
C ALA A 265 14.34 39.59 19.77
N ALA A 266 14.72 38.33 19.99
CA ALA A 266 15.47 37.89 21.16
C ALA A 266 16.87 38.55 21.22
N TRP A 267 17.57 38.61 20.08
CA TRP A 267 18.87 39.28 19.99
C TRP A 267 18.78 40.73 20.42
N ARG A 268 17.81 41.50 19.94
CA ARG A 268 17.63 42.91 20.31
C ARG A 268 17.23 43.08 21.76
N ALA A 269 16.41 42.19 22.31
CA ALA A 269 16.01 42.23 23.71
C ALA A 269 17.17 41.94 24.67
N SER A 270 18.17 41.17 24.23
CA SER A 270 19.37 40.85 25.01
C SER A 270 20.52 41.85 24.85
N TRP A 271 20.40 42.79 23.90
CA TRP A 271 21.40 43.84 23.69
C TRP A 271 21.16 44.99 24.68
N PHE A 272 22.04 45.12 25.66
CA PHE A 272 22.07 46.27 26.54
C PHE A 272 23.00 47.33 25.94
N ASP A 273 22.47 48.53 25.69
CA ASP A 273 23.30 49.69 25.38
C ASP A 273 24.14 50.03 26.64
N GLU A 274 25.47 49.92 26.56
CA GLU A 274 26.39 50.40 27.59
C GLU A 274 26.45 51.94 27.61
#